data_e87807854ccfacebffa5b3c1bf13bf36
#
_entry.id   e87807854ccfacebffa5b3c1bf13bf36
#
_cell.length_a   1.000
_cell.length_b   1.000
_cell.length_c   1.000
_cell.angle_alpha   90.00
_cell.angle_beta   90.00
_cell.angle_gamma   90.00
#
_symmetry.space_group_name_H-M   'P 1'
#
loop_
_entity.id
_entity.type
_entity.pdbx_description
1 polymer ?
#
loop_
_entity_poly.entity_id
_entity_poly.type
_entity_poly.pdbx_seq_one_letter_code
_entity_poly.pdbx_strand_id
1 'polypeptide(L)'
;MTEETALRAARERAATMPLDEIDVSDPELFRQGVALPYFARLRRDAPIHWQPEGHHGAFWSVTRFQDIMAVDTNHGVYSSDWRHGGIGIFDAPMDQRFQMFIAMDPPVHDEHRKVVSPVVAPGNLATMESLIRERTCRVLDGLPRNEVFDWVDRVSIELTTLMLATLFDFPLEDRRLLTWWSDVSTAQAGEKHLLKSEAQRWEELNKCLAYFTRLWNERVNAPPRGDLVSMLAHGPATRNMSPQEFLGNLMLLIVGGNDTTRNSMTGGLLALSRHPQQWEKLRANPKLVDSMVPEIIRWQTPLAHMRRTALADTELGGKTIRKGDKVVMWYLSGNRDDSVIADPEAFIIDRPRPRQHLSFGFGIHRCVGNRLAEMQLKILWEEILPRFPVIEVVGPPKRVFSNFVRGYTELPVRIPG
;
A
#
# COMPACT_ATOMS: atom_id res chain seq x y z
N MET A 1 -21.66 -16.59 6.69
CA MET A 1 -20.98 -16.40 7.99
C MET A 1 -20.68 -14.93 8.13
N THR A 2 -21.04 -14.28 9.26
CA THR A 2 -20.74 -12.88 9.50
C THR A 2 -19.23 -12.67 9.71
N GLU A 3 -18.70 -11.46 9.46
CA GLU A 3 -17.30 -11.15 9.71
C GLU A 3 -16.88 -11.39 11.17
N GLU A 4 -17.75 -11.07 12.11
CA GLU A 4 -17.53 -11.31 13.55
C GLU A 4 -17.40 -12.80 13.88
N THR A 5 -18.27 -13.63 13.29
CA THR A 5 -18.21 -15.10 13.47
C THR A 5 -16.92 -15.66 12.90
N ALA A 6 -16.49 -15.19 11.71
CA ALA A 6 -15.25 -15.60 11.08
C ALA A 6 -14.03 -15.19 11.93
N LEU A 7 -14.03 -13.97 12.48
CA LEU A 7 -12.95 -13.47 13.32
C LEU A 7 -12.85 -14.25 14.65
N ARG A 8 -13.98 -14.61 15.27
CA ARG A 8 -14.00 -15.46 16.48
C ARG A 8 -13.40 -16.83 16.19
N ALA A 9 -13.85 -17.50 15.12
CA ALA A 9 -13.30 -18.79 14.72
C ALA A 9 -11.79 -18.72 14.43
N ALA A 10 -11.32 -17.65 13.80
CA ALA A 10 -9.90 -17.43 13.55
C ALA A 10 -9.10 -17.24 14.85
N ARG A 11 -9.65 -16.55 15.86
CA ARG A 11 -9.01 -16.41 17.19
C ARG A 11 -8.86 -17.76 17.89
N GLU A 12 -9.91 -18.58 17.90
CA GLU A 12 -9.89 -19.91 18.48
C GLU A 12 -8.86 -20.80 17.76
N ARG A 13 -8.86 -20.81 16.44
CA ARG A 13 -7.93 -21.56 15.61
C ARG A 13 -6.48 -21.09 15.83
N ALA A 14 -6.21 -19.81 15.78
CA ALA A 14 -4.87 -19.26 16.00
C ALA A 14 -4.33 -19.57 17.41
N ALA A 15 -5.21 -19.66 18.44
CA ALA A 15 -4.82 -19.99 19.80
C ALA A 15 -4.36 -21.44 19.98
N THR A 16 -4.93 -22.38 19.23
CA THR A 16 -4.71 -23.83 19.40
C THR A 16 -3.80 -24.45 18.33
N MET A 17 -3.69 -23.84 17.16
CA MET A 17 -2.89 -24.32 16.04
C MET A 17 -1.40 -24.39 16.41
N PRO A 18 -0.67 -25.46 16.04
CA PRO A 18 0.79 -25.51 16.12
C PRO A 18 1.43 -24.33 15.39
N LEU A 19 2.53 -23.79 15.93
CA LEU A 19 3.17 -22.61 15.36
C LEU A 19 3.71 -22.84 13.94
N ASP A 20 4.20 -24.02 13.66
CA ASP A 20 4.73 -24.45 12.35
C ASP A 20 3.66 -24.62 11.27
N GLU A 21 2.38 -24.72 11.67
CA GLU A 21 1.24 -24.73 10.76
C GLU A 21 0.69 -23.33 10.45
N ILE A 22 1.16 -22.28 11.15
CA ILE A 22 0.67 -20.91 10.94
C ILE A 22 1.34 -20.28 9.71
N ASP A 23 0.69 -20.39 8.55
CA ASP A 23 1.10 -19.65 7.35
C ASP A 23 0.32 -18.34 7.22
N VAL A 24 0.95 -17.24 7.66
CA VAL A 24 0.37 -15.88 7.52
C VAL A 24 0.49 -15.32 6.11
N SER A 25 1.09 -16.04 5.18
CA SER A 25 1.17 -15.63 3.77
C SER A 25 -0.03 -16.03 2.93
N ASP A 26 -0.97 -16.82 3.48
CA ASP A 26 -2.20 -17.21 2.79
C ASP A 26 -3.07 -15.96 2.48
N PRO A 27 -3.29 -15.60 1.19
CA PRO A 27 -4.08 -14.44 0.80
C PRO A 27 -5.56 -14.56 1.21
N GLU A 28 -6.04 -15.78 1.47
CA GLU A 28 -7.41 -16.02 1.93
C GLU A 28 -7.66 -15.42 3.33
N LEU A 29 -6.67 -15.43 4.21
CA LEU A 29 -6.75 -14.78 5.53
C LEU A 29 -7.01 -13.27 5.42
N PHE A 30 -6.41 -12.64 4.40
CA PHE A 30 -6.59 -11.21 4.12
C PHE A 30 -7.95 -10.94 3.47
N ARG A 31 -8.36 -11.75 2.50
CA ARG A 31 -9.66 -11.64 1.85
C ARG A 31 -10.81 -11.77 2.84
N GLN A 32 -10.71 -12.71 3.78
CA GLN A 32 -11.69 -12.90 4.85
C GLN A 32 -11.59 -11.85 5.97
N GLY A 33 -10.49 -11.08 6.04
CA GLY A 33 -10.25 -10.10 7.11
C GLY A 33 -9.87 -10.73 8.45
N VAL A 34 -9.33 -11.96 8.46
CA VAL A 34 -9.05 -12.74 9.67
C VAL A 34 -7.56 -12.98 9.94
N ALA A 35 -6.65 -12.29 9.28
CA ALA A 35 -5.21 -12.47 9.44
C ALA A 35 -4.67 -12.04 10.84
N LEU A 36 -5.24 -11.00 11.44
CA LEU A 36 -4.73 -10.39 12.69
C LEU A 36 -4.57 -11.35 13.86
N PRO A 37 -5.48 -12.31 14.17
CA PRO A 37 -5.30 -13.28 15.24
C PRO A 37 -4.04 -14.14 15.09
N TYR A 38 -3.69 -14.56 13.88
CA TYR A 38 -2.49 -15.34 13.60
C TYR A 38 -1.22 -14.51 13.82
N PHE A 39 -1.22 -13.27 13.39
CA PHE A 39 -0.13 -12.33 13.68
C PHE A 39 0.03 -12.06 15.17
N ALA A 40 -1.07 -11.90 15.92
CA ALA A 40 -1.03 -11.72 17.37
C ALA A 40 -0.39 -12.93 18.06
N ARG A 41 -0.69 -14.15 17.58
CA ARG A 41 -0.06 -15.38 18.08
C ARG A 41 1.43 -15.40 17.79
N LEU A 42 1.85 -15.11 16.54
CA LEU A 42 3.27 -15.08 16.18
C LEU A 42 4.04 -14.00 16.94
N ARG A 43 3.51 -12.77 17.08
CA ARG A 43 4.17 -11.71 17.87
C ARG A 43 4.46 -12.12 19.30
N ARG A 44 3.54 -12.86 19.92
CA ARG A 44 3.66 -13.30 21.31
C ARG A 44 4.65 -14.45 21.45
N ASP A 45 4.49 -15.52 20.65
CA ASP A 45 5.11 -16.82 20.88
C ASP A 45 6.31 -17.12 19.98
N ALA A 46 6.37 -16.53 18.77
CA ALA A 46 7.43 -16.71 17.78
C ALA A 46 7.60 -15.47 16.91
N PRO A 47 8.10 -14.35 17.45
CA PRO A 47 8.16 -13.07 16.71
C PRO A 47 9.05 -13.10 15.47
N ILE A 48 10.08 -13.96 15.46
CA ILE A 48 10.89 -14.34 14.31
C ILE A 48 10.58 -15.81 14.04
N HIS A 49 9.72 -16.06 13.05
CA HIS A 49 9.16 -17.36 12.78
C HIS A 49 9.60 -17.90 11.43
N TRP A 50 10.16 -19.13 11.41
CA TRP A 50 10.49 -19.83 10.19
C TRP A 50 9.29 -20.60 9.67
N GLN A 51 8.87 -20.30 8.44
CA GLN A 51 7.88 -21.05 7.69
C GLN A 51 8.59 -21.93 6.66
N PRO A 52 8.68 -23.26 6.86
CA PRO A 52 9.43 -24.13 5.96
C PRO A 52 8.69 -24.38 4.64
N GLU A 53 7.36 -24.44 4.68
CA GLU A 53 6.50 -24.74 3.54
C GLU A 53 5.25 -23.85 3.60
N GLY A 54 5.36 -22.64 3.04
CA GLY A 54 4.23 -21.73 2.94
C GLY A 54 3.70 -21.63 1.50
N HIS A 55 2.63 -20.88 1.32
CA HIS A 55 2.04 -20.54 0.00
C HIS A 55 3.06 -20.02 -1.01
N HIS A 56 4.14 -19.41 -0.48
CA HIS A 56 5.21 -18.79 -1.27
C HIS A 56 6.59 -19.41 -0.98
N GLY A 57 6.64 -20.69 -0.63
CA GLY A 57 7.86 -21.39 -0.25
C GLY A 57 8.35 -21.03 1.16
N ALA A 58 9.60 -21.33 1.46
CA ALA A 58 10.18 -21.08 2.77
C ALA A 58 10.55 -19.62 3.00
N PHE A 59 10.29 -19.08 4.20
CA PHE A 59 10.63 -17.71 4.57
C PHE A 59 10.63 -17.49 6.09
N TRP A 60 11.29 -16.42 6.52
CA TRP A 60 11.20 -15.90 7.88
C TRP A 60 10.10 -14.84 7.97
N SER A 61 9.16 -15.00 8.88
CA SER A 61 8.21 -13.96 9.28
C SER A 61 8.79 -13.10 10.39
N VAL A 62 8.88 -11.78 10.16
CA VAL A 62 9.27 -10.79 11.17
C VAL A 62 8.02 -10.00 11.56
N THR A 63 7.57 -10.10 12.83
CA THR A 63 6.23 -9.67 13.23
C THR A 63 6.20 -8.53 14.25
N ARG A 64 7.28 -8.26 14.99
CA ARG A 64 7.38 -7.17 15.98
C ARG A 64 7.91 -5.90 15.35
N PHE A 65 7.48 -4.77 15.88
CA PHE A 65 7.82 -3.44 15.39
C PHE A 65 9.32 -3.19 15.32
N GLN A 66 10.05 -3.45 16.40
CA GLN A 66 11.49 -3.18 16.48
C GLN A 66 12.31 -4.13 15.60
N ASP A 67 11.91 -5.39 15.49
CA ASP A 67 12.57 -6.37 14.62
C ASP A 67 12.39 -6.01 13.14
N ILE A 68 11.19 -5.56 12.76
CA ILE A 68 10.91 -5.04 11.42
C ILE A 68 11.78 -3.82 11.11
N MET A 69 11.90 -2.87 12.06
CA MET A 69 12.79 -1.72 11.88
C MET A 69 14.25 -2.13 11.73
N ALA A 70 14.72 -3.12 12.50
CA ALA A 70 16.09 -3.62 12.42
C ALA A 70 16.41 -4.20 11.03
N VAL A 71 15.47 -4.91 10.43
CA VAL A 71 15.61 -5.43 9.05
C VAL A 71 15.54 -4.30 8.03
N ASP A 72 14.54 -3.44 8.11
CA ASP A 72 14.24 -2.40 7.11
C ASP A 72 15.32 -1.31 7.02
N THR A 73 16.02 -1.04 8.14
CA THR A 73 17.10 -0.05 8.19
C THR A 73 18.49 -0.63 7.88
N ASN A 74 18.66 -1.94 7.88
CA ASN A 74 19.96 -2.60 7.65
C ASN A 74 20.09 -3.15 6.22
N HIS A 75 20.06 -2.26 5.23
CA HIS A 75 20.17 -2.61 3.82
C HIS A 75 21.51 -3.25 3.43
N GLY A 76 22.56 -3.08 4.24
CA GLY A 76 23.84 -3.74 4.02
C GLY A 76 23.83 -5.26 4.24
N VAL A 77 22.86 -5.74 5.04
CA VAL A 77 22.66 -7.17 5.31
C VAL A 77 21.39 -7.71 4.63
N TYR A 78 20.34 -6.90 4.58
CA TYR A 78 19.02 -7.28 4.05
C TYR A 78 18.71 -6.53 2.76
N SER A 79 19.02 -7.16 1.63
CA SER A 79 18.86 -6.60 0.29
C SER A 79 17.41 -6.59 -0.16
N SER A 80 17.04 -5.53 -0.87
CA SER A 80 15.80 -5.46 -1.64
C SER A 80 16.00 -5.71 -3.14
N ASP A 81 17.23 -5.93 -3.58
CA ASP A 81 17.57 -5.99 -4.99
C ASP A 81 16.79 -7.10 -5.74
N TRP A 82 16.27 -6.75 -6.92
CA TRP A 82 15.48 -7.66 -7.75
C TRP A 82 16.25 -8.93 -8.13
N ARG A 83 17.58 -8.86 -8.22
CA ARG A 83 18.46 -10.03 -8.49
C ARG A 83 18.39 -11.03 -7.36
N HIS A 84 18.14 -10.60 -6.13
CA HIS A 84 17.97 -11.43 -4.95
C HIS A 84 16.49 -11.75 -4.61
N GLY A 85 15.53 -11.33 -5.47
CA GLY A 85 14.11 -11.64 -5.31
C GLY A 85 13.21 -10.43 -5.13
N GLY A 86 13.78 -9.23 -4.90
CA GLY A 86 13.02 -8.00 -4.80
C GLY A 86 12.27 -7.85 -3.47
N ILE A 87 11.12 -7.16 -3.52
CA ILE A 87 10.36 -6.73 -2.34
C ILE A 87 9.10 -7.56 -2.04
N GLY A 88 8.65 -8.37 -2.99
CA GLY A 88 7.46 -9.23 -2.83
C GLY A 88 7.83 -10.60 -2.28
N ILE A 89 6.90 -11.22 -1.53
CA ILE A 89 7.10 -12.57 -0.98
C ILE A 89 7.18 -13.65 -2.08
N PHE A 90 6.54 -13.39 -3.23
CA PHE A 90 6.52 -14.31 -4.37
C PHE A 90 7.87 -14.35 -5.09
N ASP A 91 8.35 -15.56 -5.42
CA ASP A 91 9.57 -15.78 -6.19
C ASP A 91 9.25 -15.85 -7.68
N ALA A 92 9.31 -14.72 -8.36
CA ALA A 92 9.19 -14.67 -9.81
C ALA A 92 10.47 -15.19 -10.51
N PRO A 93 10.35 -15.80 -11.70
CA PRO A 93 11.49 -16.04 -12.58
C PRO A 93 12.29 -14.76 -12.84
N MET A 94 13.59 -14.86 -13.05
CA MET A 94 14.49 -13.72 -13.15
C MET A 94 14.08 -12.72 -14.24
N ASP A 95 13.63 -13.22 -15.38
CA ASP A 95 13.18 -12.44 -16.53
C ASP A 95 11.80 -11.75 -16.33
N GLN A 96 11.09 -12.14 -15.28
CA GLN A 96 9.78 -11.58 -14.90
C GLN A 96 9.86 -10.65 -13.68
N ARG A 97 11.03 -10.43 -13.11
CA ARG A 97 11.21 -9.55 -11.95
C ARG A 97 11.23 -8.08 -12.38
N PHE A 98 10.45 -7.27 -11.70
CA PHE A 98 10.45 -5.83 -11.93
C PHE A 98 11.78 -5.18 -11.50
N GLN A 99 12.43 -4.51 -12.44
CA GLN A 99 13.64 -3.72 -12.20
C GLN A 99 13.21 -2.29 -11.85
N MET A 100 12.90 -2.06 -10.58
CA MET A 100 12.39 -0.78 -10.07
C MET A 100 13.23 -0.30 -8.89
N PHE A 101 13.36 1.00 -8.66
CA PHE A 101 14.31 1.51 -7.67
C PHE A 101 14.05 1.02 -6.24
N ILE A 102 12.80 0.71 -5.83
CA ILE A 102 12.53 0.10 -4.52
C ILE A 102 13.09 -1.33 -4.42
N ALA A 103 13.33 -1.98 -5.57
CA ALA A 103 13.97 -3.30 -5.68
C ALA A 103 15.41 -3.16 -6.19
N MET A 104 16.13 -2.16 -5.70
CA MET A 104 17.54 -1.91 -5.94
C MET A 104 18.22 -1.54 -4.62
N ASP A 105 19.49 -1.86 -4.50
CA ASP A 105 20.33 -1.43 -3.38
C ASP A 105 21.18 -0.21 -3.77
N PRO A 106 21.75 0.55 -2.81
CA PRO A 106 22.70 1.61 -3.10
C PRO A 106 23.94 1.11 -3.87
N PRO A 107 24.54 1.93 -4.75
CA PRO A 107 24.20 3.35 -5.01
C PRO A 107 23.07 3.57 -6.01
N VAL A 108 22.69 2.55 -6.79
CA VAL A 108 21.72 2.67 -7.89
C VAL A 108 20.34 3.11 -7.38
N HIS A 109 19.89 2.54 -6.25
CA HIS A 109 18.67 2.98 -5.60
C HIS A 109 18.64 4.49 -5.37
N ASP A 110 19.70 5.04 -4.76
CA ASP A 110 19.76 6.45 -4.36
C ASP A 110 19.71 7.37 -5.57
N GLU A 111 20.44 7.01 -6.64
CA GLU A 111 20.48 7.75 -7.88
C GLU A 111 19.11 7.82 -8.57
N HIS A 112 18.42 6.69 -8.69
CA HIS A 112 17.08 6.63 -9.28
C HIS A 112 16.04 7.36 -8.43
N ARG A 113 16.04 7.11 -7.11
CA ARG A 113 15.12 7.76 -6.16
C ARG A 113 15.25 9.27 -6.19
N LYS A 114 16.47 9.79 -6.30
CA LYS A 114 16.75 11.23 -6.39
C LYS A 114 16.06 11.89 -7.58
N VAL A 115 15.91 11.18 -8.70
CA VAL A 115 15.26 11.72 -9.92
C VAL A 115 13.77 12.02 -9.66
N VAL A 116 13.04 11.14 -8.95
CA VAL A 116 11.59 11.28 -8.74
C VAL A 116 11.21 12.05 -7.47
N SER A 117 12.13 12.15 -6.49
CA SER A 117 11.85 12.80 -5.21
C SER A 117 11.35 14.24 -5.30
N PRO A 118 11.77 15.07 -6.27
CA PRO A 118 11.29 16.46 -6.39
C PRO A 118 9.78 16.57 -6.60
N VAL A 119 9.12 15.57 -7.22
CA VAL A 119 7.67 15.61 -7.47
C VAL A 119 6.85 15.72 -6.18
N VAL A 120 7.36 15.17 -5.08
CA VAL A 120 6.72 15.19 -3.75
C VAL A 120 7.47 16.08 -2.73
N ALA A 121 8.33 16.98 -3.22
CA ALA A 121 8.99 17.97 -2.37
C ALA A 121 7.97 18.97 -1.79
N PRO A 122 8.21 19.53 -0.59
CA PRO A 122 7.24 20.40 0.08
C PRO A 122 6.75 21.58 -0.78
N GLY A 123 7.65 22.23 -1.55
CA GLY A 123 7.28 23.33 -2.43
C GLY A 123 6.33 22.89 -3.55
N ASN A 124 6.56 21.73 -4.16
CA ASN A 124 5.70 21.20 -5.19
C ASN A 124 4.33 20.74 -4.61
N LEU A 125 4.35 20.12 -3.43
CA LEU A 125 3.11 19.74 -2.75
C LEU A 125 2.22 20.95 -2.43
N ALA A 126 2.81 22.07 -2.00
CA ALA A 126 2.05 23.29 -1.72
C ALA A 126 1.33 23.82 -2.97
N THR A 127 1.90 23.66 -4.16
CA THR A 127 1.24 24.05 -5.42
C THR A 127 0.11 23.10 -5.82
N MET A 128 0.15 21.85 -5.36
CA MET A 128 -0.87 20.83 -5.67
C MET A 128 -2.08 20.87 -4.74
N GLU A 129 -1.95 21.47 -3.54
CA GLU A 129 -3.00 21.41 -2.52
C GLU A 129 -4.34 21.95 -3.02
N SER A 130 -4.34 23.10 -3.67
CA SER A 130 -5.57 23.71 -4.22
C SER A 130 -6.23 22.84 -5.29
N LEU A 131 -5.43 22.22 -6.16
CA LEU A 131 -5.92 21.33 -7.20
C LEU A 131 -6.52 20.04 -6.61
N ILE A 132 -5.85 19.45 -5.60
CA ILE A 132 -6.35 18.26 -4.88
C ILE A 132 -7.69 18.59 -4.23
N ARG A 133 -7.79 19.74 -3.55
CA ARG A 133 -9.02 20.19 -2.89
C ARG A 133 -10.16 20.43 -3.88
N GLU A 134 -9.90 21.14 -4.98
CA GLU A 134 -10.88 21.37 -6.05
C GLU A 134 -11.44 20.05 -6.60
N ARG A 135 -10.57 19.11 -6.90
CA ARG A 135 -10.98 17.78 -7.42
C ARG A 135 -11.76 16.99 -6.38
N THR A 136 -11.33 17.03 -5.12
CA THR A 136 -12.03 16.38 -4.02
C THR A 136 -13.44 16.97 -3.87
N CYS A 137 -13.59 18.29 -3.86
CA CYS A 137 -14.90 18.95 -3.83
C CYS A 137 -15.78 18.50 -4.99
N ARG A 138 -15.26 18.52 -6.23
CA ARG A 138 -16.02 18.11 -7.42
C ARG A 138 -16.52 16.66 -7.32
N VAL A 139 -15.66 15.73 -6.85
CA VAL A 139 -16.04 14.33 -6.67
C VAL A 139 -17.13 14.22 -5.61
N LEU A 140 -16.96 14.85 -4.45
CA LEU A 140 -17.92 14.77 -3.34
C LEU A 140 -19.25 15.43 -3.66
N ASP A 141 -19.24 16.56 -4.36
CA ASP A 141 -20.45 17.28 -4.78
C ASP A 141 -21.28 16.50 -5.82
N GLY A 142 -20.62 15.62 -6.61
CA GLY A 142 -21.25 14.73 -7.59
C GLY A 142 -21.78 13.40 -7.04
N LEU A 143 -21.69 13.17 -5.72
CA LEU A 143 -22.16 11.90 -5.14
C LEU A 143 -23.70 11.85 -5.02
N PRO A 144 -24.32 10.68 -5.29
CA PRO A 144 -25.76 10.52 -5.17
C PRO A 144 -26.23 10.64 -3.71
N ARG A 145 -27.47 11.12 -3.51
CA ARG A 145 -28.13 11.18 -2.22
C ARG A 145 -29.26 10.16 -2.15
N ASN A 146 -29.44 9.56 -0.98
CA ASN A 146 -30.48 8.54 -0.70
C ASN A 146 -30.37 7.24 -1.54
N GLU A 147 -29.34 7.11 -2.36
CA GLU A 147 -29.06 5.92 -3.19
C GLU A 147 -27.83 5.19 -2.67
N VAL A 148 -27.79 3.87 -2.91
CA VAL A 148 -26.61 3.05 -2.61
C VAL A 148 -25.63 3.13 -3.77
N PHE A 149 -24.37 3.40 -3.46
CA PHE A 149 -23.31 3.43 -4.45
C PHE A 149 -22.01 2.80 -3.86
N ASP A 150 -21.07 2.47 -4.74
CA ASP A 150 -19.75 1.97 -4.33
C ASP A 150 -18.78 3.13 -4.05
N TRP A 151 -18.34 3.24 -2.79
CA TRP A 151 -17.35 4.24 -2.37
C TRP A 151 -16.00 4.04 -3.01
N VAL A 152 -15.58 2.77 -3.21
CA VAL A 152 -14.28 2.46 -3.81
C VAL A 152 -14.19 3.05 -5.21
N ASP A 153 -15.20 2.80 -6.05
CA ASP A 153 -15.23 3.29 -7.42
C ASP A 153 -15.44 4.80 -7.52
N ARG A 154 -16.48 5.31 -6.82
CA ARG A 154 -16.94 6.69 -7.00
C ARG A 154 -16.06 7.73 -6.31
N VAL A 155 -15.30 7.34 -5.27
CA VAL A 155 -14.47 8.27 -4.48
C VAL A 155 -12.99 7.86 -4.50
N SER A 156 -12.67 6.68 -3.98
CA SER A 156 -11.27 6.32 -3.72
C SER A 156 -10.47 6.16 -5.01
N ILE A 157 -10.98 5.42 -5.99
CA ILE A 157 -10.36 5.25 -7.32
C ILE A 157 -10.35 6.58 -8.07
N GLU A 158 -11.46 7.30 -8.06
CA GLU A 158 -11.55 8.56 -8.81
C GLU A 158 -10.50 9.58 -8.35
N LEU A 159 -10.36 9.79 -7.03
CA LEU A 159 -9.38 10.72 -6.49
C LEU A 159 -7.93 10.31 -6.75
N THR A 160 -7.62 9.01 -6.57
CA THR A 160 -6.24 8.54 -6.79
C THR A 160 -5.85 8.55 -8.26
N THR A 161 -6.76 8.21 -9.18
CA THR A 161 -6.48 8.28 -10.62
C THR A 161 -6.31 9.72 -11.11
N LEU A 162 -7.12 10.65 -10.61
CA LEU A 162 -6.94 12.08 -10.91
C LEU A 162 -5.57 12.59 -10.43
N MET A 163 -5.12 12.14 -9.25
CA MET A 163 -3.81 12.54 -8.73
C MET A 163 -2.68 11.93 -9.56
N LEU A 164 -2.73 10.64 -9.86
CA LEU A 164 -1.73 9.98 -10.71
C LEU A 164 -1.65 10.60 -12.09
N ALA A 165 -2.80 10.88 -12.72
CA ALA A 165 -2.81 11.56 -14.03
C ALA A 165 -2.11 12.91 -13.98
N THR A 166 -2.21 13.64 -12.86
CA THR A 166 -1.46 14.88 -12.65
C THR A 166 0.04 14.64 -12.51
N LEU A 167 0.44 13.67 -11.69
CA LEU A 167 1.85 13.38 -11.45
C LEU A 167 2.60 12.91 -12.69
N PHE A 168 1.91 12.21 -13.59
CA PHE A 168 2.47 11.71 -14.85
C PHE A 168 2.23 12.64 -16.04
N ASP A 169 1.46 13.73 -15.89
CA ASP A 169 0.89 14.52 -17.00
C ASP A 169 0.24 13.59 -18.04
N PHE A 170 -0.60 12.69 -17.54
CA PHE A 170 -1.30 11.64 -18.27
C PHE A 170 -2.70 12.14 -18.71
N PRO A 171 -3.19 11.80 -19.91
CA PRO A 171 -4.52 12.19 -20.36
C PRO A 171 -5.62 11.82 -19.36
N LEU A 172 -6.44 12.80 -18.97
CA LEU A 172 -7.47 12.60 -17.93
C LEU A 172 -8.57 11.64 -18.37
N GLU A 173 -8.86 11.58 -19.65
CA GLU A 173 -9.82 10.65 -20.27
C GLU A 173 -9.40 9.18 -20.08
N ASP A 174 -8.10 8.92 -20.12
CA ASP A 174 -7.52 7.59 -20.01
C ASP A 174 -7.12 7.20 -18.57
N ARG A 175 -7.33 8.08 -17.59
CA ARG A 175 -6.84 7.91 -16.20
C ARG A 175 -7.18 6.57 -15.56
N ARG A 176 -8.32 5.97 -15.95
CA ARG A 176 -8.74 4.65 -15.40
C ARG A 176 -7.80 3.50 -15.79
N LEU A 177 -7.01 3.66 -16.87
CA LEU A 177 -5.97 2.70 -17.23
C LEU A 177 -4.88 2.61 -16.14
N LEU A 178 -4.60 3.70 -15.42
CA LEU A 178 -3.62 3.70 -14.32
C LEU A 178 -4.06 2.76 -13.20
N THR A 179 -5.36 2.77 -12.81
CA THR A 179 -5.91 1.81 -11.84
C THR A 179 -5.88 0.40 -12.39
N TRP A 180 -6.28 0.21 -13.65
CA TRP A 180 -6.26 -1.11 -14.29
C TRP A 180 -4.86 -1.75 -14.26
N TRP A 181 -3.83 -1.02 -14.67
CA TRP A 181 -2.46 -1.53 -14.66
C TRP A 181 -1.92 -1.74 -13.23
N SER A 182 -2.35 -0.93 -12.27
CA SER A 182 -2.06 -1.16 -10.85
C SER A 182 -2.64 -2.50 -10.39
N ASP A 183 -3.92 -2.72 -10.62
CA ASP A 183 -4.63 -3.95 -10.24
C ASP A 183 -4.02 -5.18 -10.93
N VAL A 184 -3.70 -5.07 -12.23
CA VAL A 184 -3.03 -6.13 -13.02
C VAL A 184 -1.66 -6.49 -12.42
N SER A 185 -0.88 -5.50 -12.02
CA SER A 185 0.50 -5.74 -11.52
C SER A 185 0.52 -6.43 -10.15
N THR A 186 -0.51 -6.21 -9.32
CA THR A 186 -0.59 -6.71 -7.94
C THR A 186 -1.52 -7.90 -7.74
N ALA A 187 -2.40 -8.19 -8.72
CA ALA A 187 -3.34 -9.31 -8.66
C ALA A 187 -2.61 -10.66 -8.68
N GLN A 188 -3.21 -11.67 -8.10
CA GLN A 188 -2.82 -13.07 -8.33
C GLN A 188 -3.52 -13.60 -9.57
N ALA A 189 -2.81 -14.38 -10.39
CA ALA A 189 -3.39 -15.07 -11.54
C ALA A 189 -4.10 -16.36 -11.12
N GLY A 190 -5.20 -16.67 -11.77
CA GLY A 190 -5.98 -17.89 -11.53
C GLY A 190 -7.38 -17.80 -12.19
N GLU A 191 -8.01 -18.93 -12.47
CA GLU A 191 -9.27 -19.00 -13.23
C GLU A 191 -10.42 -18.13 -12.66
N LYS A 192 -10.45 -17.95 -11.33
CA LYS A 192 -11.50 -17.18 -10.62
C LYS A 192 -11.02 -15.78 -10.22
N HIS A 193 -9.83 -15.35 -10.67
CA HIS A 193 -9.23 -14.09 -10.32
C HIS A 193 -9.37 -13.07 -11.45
N LEU A 194 -8.90 -11.83 -11.18
CA LEU A 194 -8.87 -10.74 -12.16
C LEU A 194 -8.12 -11.12 -13.44
N LEU A 195 -7.03 -11.86 -13.27
CA LEU A 195 -6.19 -12.38 -14.34
C LEU A 195 -6.28 -13.90 -14.38
N LYS A 196 -6.46 -14.45 -15.57
CA LYS A 196 -6.52 -15.91 -15.76
C LYS A 196 -5.14 -16.56 -15.78
N SER A 197 -4.11 -15.82 -16.20
CA SER A 197 -2.74 -16.33 -16.34
C SER A 197 -1.69 -15.22 -16.21
N GLU A 198 -0.44 -15.61 -15.98
CA GLU A 198 0.71 -14.68 -16.02
C GLU A 198 0.94 -14.12 -17.44
N ALA A 199 0.64 -14.89 -18.49
CA ALA A 199 0.71 -14.40 -19.87
C ALA A 199 -0.23 -13.21 -20.10
N GLN A 200 -1.47 -13.28 -19.57
CA GLN A 200 -2.40 -12.15 -19.63
C GLN A 200 -1.88 -10.94 -18.87
N ARG A 201 -1.24 -11.13 -17.71
CA ARG A 201 -0.59 -10.03 -16.97
C ARG A 201 0.41 -9.31 -17.85
N TRP A 202 1.33 -10.05 -18.46
CA TRP A 202 2.37 -9.45 -19.30
C TRP A 202 1.83 -8.80 -20.56
N GLU A 203 0.75 -9.33 -21.15
CA GLU A 203 0.06 -8.67 -22.24
C GLU A 203 -0.44 -7.27 -21.84
N GLU A 204 -1.11 -7.15 -20.71
CA GLU A 204 -1.62 -5.87 -20.18
C GLU A 204 -0.50 -4.91 -19.78
N LEU A 205 0.55 -5.41 -19.15
CA LEU A 205 1.72 -4.58 -18.79
C LEU A 205 2.49 -4.09 -20.01
N ASN A 206 2.54 -4.85 -21.11
CA ASN A 206 3.11 -4.40 -22.36
C ASN A 206 2.26 -3.29 -23.02
N LYS A 207 0.94 -3.30 -22.86
CA LYS A 207 0.08 -2.17 -23.28
C LYS A 207 0.41 -0.91 -22.48
N CYS A 208 0.64 -1.04 -21.18
CA CYS A 208 1.12 0.05 -20.33
C CYS A 208 2.46 0.58 -20.81
N LEU A 209 3.43 -0.29 -21.03
CA LEU A 209 4.76 0.08 -21.53
C LEU A 209 4.66 0.82 -22.87
N ALA A 210 3.87 0.32 -23.81
CA ALA A 210 3.68 0.96 -25.13
C ALA A 210 3.06 2.36 -24.99
N TYR A 211 2.04 2.52 -24.11
CA TYR A 211 1.42 3.80 -23.86
C TYR A 211 2.42 4.82 -23.29
N PHE A 212 3.15 4.44 -22.25
CA PHE A 212 4.11 5.32 -21.61
C PHE A 212 5.38 5.56 -22.47
N THR A 213 5.74 4.63 -23.36
CA THR A 213 6.82 4.86 -24.35
C THR A 213 6.45 5.99 -25.31
N ARG A 214 5.18 6.10 -25.72
CA ARG A 214 4.71 7.24 -26.52
C ARG A 214 4.88 8.55 -25.75
N LEU A 215 4.42 8.61 -24.48
CA LEU A 215 4.59 9.80 -23.65
C LEU A 215 6.07 10.12 -23.41
N TRP A 216 6.90 9.11 -23.20
CA TRP A 216 8.35 9.27 -23.08
C TRP A 216 8.97 9.95 -24.32
N ASN A 217 8.62 9.46 -25.52
CA ASN A 217 9.13 10.00 -26.78
C ASN A 217 8.71 11.46 -26.99
N GLU A 218 7.53 11.84 -26.52
CA GLU A 218 7.09 13.25 -26.52
C GLU A 218 7.93 14.08 -25.54
N ARG A 219 8.26 13.55 -24.34
CA ARG A 219 8.97 14.30 -23.29
C ARG A 219 10.47 14.42 -23.55
N VAL A 220 11.13 13.37 -24.04
CA VAL A 220 12.58 13.39 -24.27
C VAL A 220 13.00 14.45 -25.30
N ASN A 221 12.11 14.81 -26.22
CA ASN A 221 12.33 15.82 -27.24
C ASN A 221 11.79 17.21 -26.87
N ALA A 222 11.23 17.38 -25.66
CA ALA A 222 10.70 18.64 -25.14
C ALA A 222 11.55 19.16 -23.98
N PRO A 223 11.48 20.44 -23.62
CA PRO A 223 12.12 20.94 -22.41
C PRO A 223 11.66 20.17 -21.15
N PRO A 224 12.55 19.98 -20.15
CA PRO A 224 12.19 19.29 -18.89
C PRO A 224 10.99 19.93 -18.21
N ARG A 225 10.08 19.08 -17.68
CA ARG A 225 8.85 19.46 -16.99
C ARG A 225 8.78 18.81 -15.61
N GLY A 226 7.84 19.27 -14.78
CA GLY A 226 7.68 18.79 -13.41
C GLY A 226 6.88 17.49 -13.26
N ASP A 227 6.54 16.80 -14.35
CA ASP A 227 5.87 15.50 -14.33
C ASP A 227 6.86 14.33 -14.25
N LEU A 228 6.38 13.18 -13.75
CA LEU A 228 7.21 11.99 -13.52
C LEU A 228 7.81 11.45 -14.82
N VAL A 229 7.08 11.47 -15.93
CA VAL A 229 7.61 10.97 -17.22
C VAL A 229 8.77 11.85 -17.69
N SER A 230 8.60 13.16 -17.62
CA SER A 230 9.66 14.12 -17.97
C SER A 230 10.87 13.99 -17.03
N MET A 231 10.65 13.83 -15.71
CA MET A 231 11.73 13.62 -14.75
C MET A 231 12.54 12.35 -15.07
N LEU A 232 11.87 11.25 -15.38
CA LEU A 232 12.53 9.99 -15.74
C LEU A 232 13.27 10.12 -17.08
N ALA A 233 12.69 10.79 -18.08
CA ALA A 233 13.28 10.94 -19.40
C ALA A 233 14.53 11.84 -19.43
N HIS A 234 14.63 12.81 -18.52
CA HIS A 234 15.75 13.74 -18.44
C HIS A 234 16.71 13.47 -17.28
N GLY A 235 16.34 12.59 -16.35
CA GLY A 235 17.16 12.24 -15.19
C GLY A 235 18.48 11.58 -15.58
N PRO A 236 19.63 12.01 -15.04
CA PRO A 236 20.93 11.42 -15.40
C PRO A 236 20.98 9.91 -15.19
N ALA A 237 20.36 9.40 -14.12
CA ALA A 237 20.35 7.99 -13.77
C ALA A 237 19.28 7.18 -14.56
N THR A 238 18.24 7.83 -15.11
CA THR A 238 17.07 7.14 -15.63
C THR A 238 16.86 7.29 -17.14
N ARG A 239 17.48 8.29 -17.77
CA ARG A 239 17.28 8.58 -19.21
C ARG A 239 17.69 7.45 -20.15
N ASN A 240 18.51 6.51 -19.70
CA ASN A 240 19.00 5.37 -20.47
C ASN A 240 18.45 4.04 -19.95
N MET A 241 17.36 4.04 -19.20
CA MET A 241 16.72 2.81 -18.69
C MET A 241 16.34 1.89 -19.85
N SER A 242 16.52 0.58 -19.62
CA SER A 242 15.93 -0.45 -20.48
C SER A 242 14.38 -0.38 -20.43
N PRO A 243 13.67 -0.92 -21.42
CA PRO A 243 12.20 -1.01 -21.36
C PRO A 243 11.69 -1.72 -20.09
N GLN A 244 12.40 -2.72 -19.57
CA GLN A 244 12.05 -3.44 -18.35
C GLN A 244 12.22 -2.56 -17.10
N GLU A 245 13.31 -1.79 -17.00
CA GLU A 245 13.51 -0.83 -15.91
C GLU A 245 12.47 0.29 -15.96
N PHE A 246 12.15 0.79 -17.16
CA PHE A 246 11.12 1.80 -17.33
C PHE A 246 9.76 1.26 -16.85
N LEU A 247 9.34 0.10 -17.34
CA LEU A 247 8.10 -0.55 -16.89
C LEU A 247 8.11 -0.79 -15.37
N GLY A 248 9.21 -1.29 -14.82
CA GLY A 248 9.34 -1.50 -13.38
C GLY A 248 9.13 -0.23 -12.57
N ASN A 249 9.78 0.87 -12.96
CA ASN A 249 9.64 2.16 -12.29
C ASN A 249 8.24 2.77 -12.47
N LEU A 250 7.60 2.58 -13.64
CA LEU A 250 6.21 2.98 -13.85
C LEU A 250 5.27 2.22 -12.90
N MET A 251 5.41 0.88 -12.82
CA MET A 251 4.58 0.07 -11.93
C MET A 251 4.78 0.47 -10.47
N LEU A 252 6.01 0.70 -10.03
CA LEU A 252 6.28 1.19 -8.68
C LEU A 252 5.54 2.50 -8.37
N LEU A 253 5.61 3.47 -9.27
CA LEU A 253 5.01 4.79 -9.07
C LEU A 253 3.49 4.76 -9.19
N ILE A 254 2.95 3.94 -10.09
CA ILE A 254 1.50 3.76 -10.26
C ILE A 254 0.92 3.04 -9.05
N VAL A 255 1.43 1.87 -8.68
CA VAL A 255 0.95 1.09 -7.52
C VAL A 255 1.10 1.88 -6.22
N GLY A 256 2.27 2.49 -6.02
CA GLY A 256 2.55 3.29 -4.83
C GLY A 256 1.61 4.48 -4.66
N GLY A 257 1.25 5.15 -5.75
CA GLY A 257 0.35 6.31 -5.72
C GLY A 257 -1.14 5.97 -5.75
N ASN A 258 -1.51 4.80 -6.26
CA ASN A 258 -2.90 4.36 -6.39
C ASN A 258 -3.37 3.52 -5.20
N ASP A 259 -2.82 2.30 -5.06
CA ASP A 259 -3.40 1.27 -4.19
C ASP A 259 -3.37 1.64 -2.71
N THR A 260 -2.27 2.22 -2.25
CA THR A 260 -2.09 2.53 -0.84
C THR A 260 -3.02 3.65 -0.37
N THR A 261 -3.15 4.71 -1.15
CA THR A 261 -3.99 5.86 -0.84
C THR A 261 -5.47 5.51 -1.01
N ARG A 262 -5.85 4.84 -2.10
CA ARG A 262 -7.20 4.33 -2.36
C ARG A 262 -7.72 3.50 -1.18
N ASN A 263 -6.92 2.53 -0.74
CA ASN A 263 -7.30 1.64 0.34
C ASN A 263 -7.29 2.31 1.72
N SER A 264 -6.48 3.34 1.92
CA SER A 264 -6.53 4.17 3.13
C SER A 264 -7.78 5.05 3.18
N MET A 265 -8.22 5.62 2.05
CA MET A 265 -9.48 6.37 1.95
C MET A 265 -10.68 5.48 2.31
N THR A 266 -10.77 4.31 1.70
CA THR A 266 -11.84 3.33 1.94
C THR A 266 -11.80 2.77 3.36
N GLY A 267 -10.61 2.35 3.81
CA GLY A 267 -10.41 1.80 5.15
C GLY A 267 -10.69 2.80 6.28
N GLY A 268 -10.42 4.09 6.04
CA GLY A 268 -10.74 5.17 6.97
C GLY A 268 -12.25 5.35 7.16
N LEU A 269 -13.02 5.34 6.07
CA LEU A 269 -14.47 5.39 6.14
C LEU A 269 -15.04 4.16 6.87
N LEU A 270 -14.58 2.98 6.51
CA LEU A 270 -15.01 1.73 7.16
C LEU A 270 -14.65 1.71 8.65
N ALA A 271 -13.46 2.21 9.03
CA ALA A 271 -13.05 2.30 10.43
C ALA A 271 -13.97 3.24 11.22
N LEU A 272 -14.23 4.44 10.71
CA LEU A 272 -15.14 5.41 11.36
C LEU A 272 -16.57 4.88 11.44
N SER A 273 -17.07 4.20 10.42
CA SER A 273 -18.39 3.54 10.43
C SER A 273 -18.51 2.50 11.54
N ARG A 274 -17.44 1.79 11.85
CA ARG A 274 -17.39 0.76 12.91
C ARG A 274 -17.13 1.31 14.31
N HIS A 275 -16.69 2.57 14.39
CA HIS A 275 -16.36 3.25 15.63
C HIS A 275 -17.12 4.59 15.71
N PRO A 276 -18.46 4.58 15.85
CA PRO A 276 -19.28 5.78 15.80
C PRO A 276 -18.86 6.85 16.82
N GLN A 277 -18.36 6.43 17.99
CA GLN A 277 -17.79 7.35 18.99
C GLN A 277 -16.58 8.15 18.47
N GLN A 278 -15.79 7.59 17.56
CA GLN A 278 -14.67 8.30 16.93
C GLN A 278 -15.18 9.27 15.86
N TRP A 279 -16.25 8.92 15.16
CA TRP A 279 -16.93 9.82 14.22
C TRP A 279 -17.53 11.04 14.95
N GLU A 280 -18.24 10.84 16.06
CA GLU A 280 -18.79 11.91 16.88
C GLU A 280 -17.68 12.84 17.42
N LYS A 281 -16.59 12.26 17.92
CA LYS A 281 -15.42 12.99 18.38
C LYS A 281 -14.78 13.85 17.28
N LEU A 282 -14.66 13.31 16.07
CA LEU A 282 -14.14 14.03 14.90
C LEU A 282 -15.05 15.19 14.53
N ARG A 283 -16.37 14.99 14.52
CA ARG A 283 -17.35 16.04 14.23
C ARG A 283 -17.34 17.16 15.27
N ALA A 284 -17.16 16.80 16.54
CA ALA A 284 -17.04 17.78 17.63
C ALA A 284 -15.75 18.60 17.53
N ASN A 285 -14.68 18.02 16.98
CA ASN A 285 -13.40 18.70 16.81
C ASN A 285 -12.75 18.32 15.47
N PRO A 286 -13.06 19.04 14.37
CA PRO A 286 -12.48 18.78 13.04
C PRO A 286 -10.96 18.88 12.97
N LYS A 287 -10.28 19.55 13.90
CA LYS A 287 -8.80 19.60 13.96
C LYS A 287 -8.16 18.24 14.19
N LEU A 288 -8.93 17.26 14.68
CA LEU A 288 -8.47 15.89 14.85
C LEU A 288 -8.19 15.17 13.52
N VAL A 289 -8.55 15.73 12.37
CA VAL A 289 -8.13 15.21 11.06
C VAL A 289 -6.61 15.04 10.99
N ASP A 290 -5.83 15.93 11.57
CA ASP A 290 -4.36 15.88 11.56
C ASP A 290 -3.77 14.64 12.27
N SER A 291 -4.42 14.16 13.33
CA SER A 291 -4.02 12.94 14.05
C SER A 291 -4.74 11.70 13.55
N MET A 292 -5.96 11.85 13.04
CA MET A 292 -6.75 10.76 12.49
C MET A 292 -6.13 10.19 11.20
N VAL A 293 -5.58 11.02 10.34
CA VAL A 293 -5.01 10.55 9.06
C VAL A 293 -3.87 9.53 9.27
N PRO A 294 -2.84 9.80 10.08
CA PRO A 294 -1.85 8.77 10.40
C PRO A 294 -2.44 7.53 11.09
N GLU A 295 -3.47 7.70 11.94
CA GLU A 295 -4.14 6.55 12.58
C GLU A 295 -4.89 5.70 11.54
N ILE A 296 -5.56 6.30 10.54
CA ILE A 296 -6.14 5.58 9.41
C ILE A 296 -5.07 4.77 8.68
N ILE A 297 -3.92 5.37 8.39
CA ILE A 297 -2.81 4.72 7.68
C ILE A 297 -2.24 3.56 8.50
N ARG A 298 -2.08 3.74 9.82
CA ARG A 298 -1.69 2.67 10.74
C ARG A 298 -2.72 1.54 10.76
N TRP A 299 -3.99 1.88 10.94
CA TRP A 299 -5.10 0.93 11.06
C TRP A 299 -5.31 0.12 9.80
N GLN A 300 -5.30 0.79 8.66
CA GLN A 300 -5.46 0.14 7.36
C GLN A 300 -4.22 -0.66 6.98
N THR A 301 -3.02 -0.14 7.18
CA THR A 301 -1.76 -0.76 6.71
C THR A 301 -1.93 -1.30 5.28
N PRO A 302 -2.03 -0.43 4.27
CA PRO A 302 -2.49 -0.83 2.93
C PRO A 302 -1.51 -1.75 2.19
N LEU A 303 -0.22 -1.73 2.55
CA LEU A 303 0.77 -2.77 2.19
C LEU A 303 1.08 -3.58 3.44
N ALA A 304 0.71 -4.86 3.42
CA ALA A 304 0.80 -5.71 4.60
C ALA A 304 2.24 -6.11 4.93
N HIS A 305 3.09 -6.23 3.93
CA HIS A 305 4.48 -6.66 4.09
C HIS A 305 5.42 -6.08 3.03
N MET A 306 6.71 -6.19 3.31
CA MET A 306 7.80 -6.11 2.35
C MET A 306 8.78 -7.25 2.62
N ARG A 307 9.49 -7.71 1.58
CA ARG A 307 10.54 -8.72 1.66
C ARG A 307 11.91 -8.08 1.61
N ARG A 308 12.87 -8.77 2.23
CA ARG A 308 14.31 -8.64 2.01
C ARG A 308 14.92 -10.02 1.80
N THR A 309 16.13 -10.05 1.26
CA THR A 309 16.95 -11.28 1.19
C THR A 309 18.25 -11.06 1.96
N ALA A 310 18.60 -11.98 2.84
CA ALA A 310 19.84 -11.90 3.62
C ALA A 310 21.07 -12.09 2.72
N LEU A 311 22.03 -11.16 2.77
CA LEU A 311 23.28 -11.21 1.98
C LEU A 311 24.39 -11.98 2.67
N ALA A 312 24.25 -12.21 3.98
CA ALA A 312 25.19 -12.96 4.81
C ALA A 312 24.42 -13.66 5.95
N ASP A 313 25.06 -14.65 6.57
CA ASP A 313 24.55 -15.21 7.82
C ASP A 313 24.52 -14.12 8.89
N THR A 314 23.40 -14.00 9.59
CA THR A 314 23.18 -12.95 10.61
C THR A 314 22.25 -13.46 11.70
N GLU A 315 22.16 -12.73 12.81
CA GLU A 315 21.22 -13.03 13.88
C GLU A 315 20.10 -11.96 13.96
N LEU A 316 18.88 -12.43 14.17
CA LEU A 316 17.72 -11.58 14.41
C LEU A 316 16.83 -12.22 15.49
N GLY A 317 16.60 -11.52 16.60
CA GLY A 317 15.77 -12.01 17.69
C GLY A 317 16.21 -13.37 18.24
N GLY A 318 17.53 -13.67 18.30
CA GLY A 318 18.08 -14.94 18.75
C GLY A 318 17.92 -16.09 17.74
N LYS A 319 17.57 -15.79 16.49
CA LYS A 319 17.48 -16.76 15.38
C LYS A 319 18.58 -16.49 14.36
N THR A 320 19.22 -17.56 13.87
CA THR A 320 20.19 -17.47 12.80
C THR A 320 19.48 -17.41 11.45
N ILE A 321 19.59 -16.28 10.77
CA ILE A 321 19.12 -16.08 9.39
C ILE A 321 20.31 -16.40 8.48
N ARG A 322 20.14 -17.32 7.54
CA ARG A 322 21.22 -17.73 6.61
C ARG A 322 21.27 -16.82 5.39
N LYS A 323 22.45 -16.70 4.81
CA LYS A 323 22.61 -16.06 3.49
C LYS A 323 21.67 -16.69 2.47
N GLY A 324 20.91 -15.85 1.77
CA GLY A 324 19.91 -16.24 0.78
C GLY A 324 18.50 -16.44 1.35
N ASP A 325 18.34 -16.45 2.66
CA ASP A 325 17.01 -16.58 3.28
C ASP A 325 16.12 -15.38 2.92
N LYS A 326 14.85 -15.70 2.66
CA LYS A 326 13.76 -14.75 2.45
C LYS A 326 13.27 -14.27 3.82
N VAL A 327 13.31 -12.96 4.06
CA VAL A 327 12.89 -12.31 5.30
C VAL A 327 11.72 -11.38 5.01
N VAL A 328 10.54 -11.68 5.54
CA VAL A 328 9.30 -10.95 5.29
C VAL A 328 8.92 -10.12 6.51
N MET A 329 8.96 -8.81 6.35
CA MET A 329 8.59 -7.83 7.36
C MET A 329 7.07 -7.59 7.29
N TRP A 330 6.32 -8.06 8.28
CA TRP A 330 4.87 -7.92 8.32
C TRP A 330 4.46 -6.59 8.97
N TYR A 331 4.39 -5.50 8.20
CA TYR A 331 3.99 -4.17 8.69
C TYR A 331 2.61 -4.19 9.35
N LEU A 332 1.68 -5.01 8.82
CA LEU A 332 0.36 -5.21 9.41
C LEU A 332 0.45 -5.71 10.85
N SER A 333 1.38 -6.62 11.12
CA SER A 333 1.66 -7.13 12.47
C SER A 333 2.32 -6.09 13.35
N GLY A 334 3.42 -5.47 12.89
CA GLY A 334 4.15 -4.46 13.67
C GLY A 334 3.29 -3.24 14.03
N ASN A 335 2.33 -2.86 13.19
CA ASN A 335 1.34 -1.81 13.48
C ASN A 335 0.30 -2.22 14.55
N ARG A 336 0.37 -3.44 15.05
CA ARG A 336 -0.45 -4.00 16.15
C ARG A 336 0.41 -4.46 17.33
N ASP A 337 1.67 -4.05 17.38
CA ASP A 337 2.61 -4.43 18.44
C ASP A 337 2.39 -3.57 19.69
N ASP A 338 1.87 -4.19 20.75
CA ASP A 338 1.56 -3.56 22.03
C ASP A 338 2.80 -3.16 22.84
N SER A 339 3.96 -3.70 22.52
CA SER A 339 5.22 -3.27 23.12
C SER A 339 5.66 -1.85 22.71
N VAL A 340 5.08 -1.31 21.62
CA VAL A 340 5.43 0.01 21.06
C VAL A 340 4.21 0.92 20.95
N ILE A 341 3.05 0.39 20.61
CA ILE A 341 1.82 1.15 20.35
C ILE A 341 0.80 0.80 21.45
N ALA A 342 0.44 1.77 22.27
CA ALA A 342 -0.59 1.58 23.29
C ALA A 342 -1.95 1.29 22.64
N ASP A 343 -2.68 0.31 23.16
CA ASP A 343 -3.99 -0.13 22.64
C ASP A 343 -4.00 -0.30 21.11
N PRO A 344 -3.10 -1.15 20.54
CA PRO A 344 -2.89 -1.20 19.09
C PRO A 344 -4.09 -1.76 18.32
N GLU A 345 -4.96 -2.53 18.99
CA GLU A 345 -6.20 -3.10 18.44
C GLU A 345 -7.39 -2.11 18.51
N ALA A 346 -7.20 -0.92 19.08
CA ALA A 346 -8.20 0.14 19.09
C ALA A 346 -7.93 1.17 17.98
N PHE A 347 -8.99 1.64 17.34
CA PHE A 347 -8.95 2.78 16.42
C PHE A 347 -9.18 4.06 17.22
N ILE A 348 -8.13 4.91 17.35
CA ILE A 348 -8.11 6.08 18.23
C ILE A 348 -7.61 7.27 17.42
N ILE A 349 -8.51 8.17 17.02
CA ILE A 349 -8.21 9.29 16.10
C ILE A 349 -7.34 10.40 16.72
N ASP A 350 -7.26 10.47 18.04
CA ASP A 350 -6.44 11.42 18.80
C ASP A 350 -5.27 10.76 19.53
N ARG A 351 -4.75 9.67 18.98
CA ARG A 351 -3.59 8.95 19.51
C ARG A 351 -2.41 9.90 19.75
N PRO A 352 -1.72 9.85 20.90
CA PRO A 352 -0.66 10.82 21.26
C PRO A 352 0.53 10.86 20.28
N ARG A 353 0.89 9.73 19.67
CA ARG A 353 1.96 9.61 18.67
C ARG A 353 1.44 8.96 17.41
N PRO A 354 0.55 9.65 16.65
CA PRO A 354 -0.20 9.02 15.57
C PRO A 354 0.69 8.54 14.40
N ARG A 355 1.87 9.17 14.19
CA ARG A 355 2.84 8.77 13.15
C ARG A 355 3.80 7.65 13.58
N GLN A 356 3.62 7.07 14.78
CA GLN A 356 4.37 5.91 15.22
C GLN A 356 3.78 4.64 14.62
N HIS A 357 4.05 4.42 13.33
CA HIS A 357 3.59 3.24 12.58
C HIS A 357 4.58 2.87 11.47
N LEU A 358 4.49 1.63 10.97
CA LEU A 358 5.37 1.07 9.95
C LEU A 358 4.84 1.18 8.52
N SER A 359 3.64 1.71 8.29
CA SER A 359 2.98 1.67 6.97
C SER A 359 3.74 2.40 5.85
N PHE A 360 4.65 3.31 6.19
CA PHE A 360 5.53 3.98 5.24
C PHE A 360 6.93 3.36 5.14
N GLY A 361 7.21 2.28 5.88
CA GLY A 361 8.54 1.71 5.99
C GLY A 361 9.54 2.63 6.68
N PHE A 362 10.78 2.14 6.79
CA PHE A 362 11.90 2.85 7.37
C PHE A 362 13.15 2.72 6.48
N GLY A 363 14.26 3.33 6.89
CA GLY A 363 15.52 3.26 6.16
C GLY A 363 15.48 3.94 4.78
N ILE A 364 16.32 3.45 3.87
CA ILE A 364 16.50 4.04 2.54
C ILE A 364 15.26 3.92 1.65
N HIS A 365 14.45 2.87 1.86
CA HIS A 365 13.22 2.61 1.10
C HIS A 365 11.96 3.24 1.70
N ARG A 366 12.09 4.08 2.74
CA ARG A 366 10.93 4.79 3.28
C ARG A 366 10.14 5.46 2.17
N CYS A 367 8.80 5.35 2.25
CA CYS A 367 7.88 5.86 1.24
C CYS A 367 8.21 7.31 0.83
N VAL A 368 8.44 7.53 -0.45
CA VAL A 368 8.74 8.86 -1.02
C VAL A 368 7.50 9.75 -1.01
N GLY A 369 6.31 9.14 -1.22
CA GLY A 369 5.03 9.83 -1.33
C GLY A 369 4.26 10.03 -0.03
N ASN A 370 4.85 9.76 1.15
CA ASN A 370 4.13 9.78 2.44
C ASN A 370 3.40 11.10 2.70
N ARG A 371 4.03 12.25 2.40
CA ARG A 371 3.41 13.57 2.59
C ARG A 371 2.23 13.81 1.66
N LEU A 372 2.32 13.37 0.41
CA LEU A 372 1.25 13.47 -0.56
C LEU A 372 0.05 12.60 -0.16
N ALA A 373 0.30 11.38 0.31
CA ALA A 373 -0.75 10.48 0.80
C ALA A 373 -1.49 11.07 2.02
N GLU A 374 -0.74 11.58 3.03
CA GLU A 374 -1.34 12.26 4.18
C GLU A 374 -2.14 13.51 3.74
N MET A 375 -1.65 14.30 2.80
CA MET A 375 -2.33 15.50 2.27
C MET A 375 -3.65 15.13 1.57
N GLN A 376 -3.66 14.13 0.70
CA GLN A 376 -4.88 13.69 0.01
C GLN A 376 -5.95 13.19 1.01
N LEU A 377 -5.54 12.37 1.99
CA LEU A 377 -6.43 11.91 3.04
C LEU A 377 -6.96 13.06 3.91
N LYS A 378 -6.09 14.00 4.28
CA LYS A 378 -6.46 15.16 5.07
C LYS A 378 -7.52 16.00 4.33
N ILE A 379 -7.26 16.38 3.09
CA ILE A 379 -8.19 17.16 2.27
C ILE A 379 -9.52 16.43 2.10
N LEU A 380 -9.49 15.12 1.84
CA LEU A 380 -10.72 14.33 1.72
C LEU A 380 -11.60 14.45 2.98
N TRP A 381 -11.01 14.29 4.16
CA TRP A 381 -11.77 14.36 5.42
C TRP A 381 -12.20 15.78 5.78
N GLU A 382 -11.38 16.79 5.50
CA GLU A 382 -11.76 18.20 5.65
C GLU A 382 -12.97 18.58 4.80
N GLU A 383 -13.08 17.99 3.59
CA GLU A 383 -14.19 18.27 2.68
C GLU A 383 -15.43 17.38 2.93
N ILE A 384 -15.26 16.18 3.51
CA ILE A 384 -16.38 15.31 3.93
C ILE A 384 -17.15 15.94 5.10
N LEU A 385 -16.45 16.42 6.12
CA LEU A 385 -17.06 16.87 7.38
C LEU A 385 -18.13 17.95 7.22
N PRO A 386 -17.97 19.01 6.41
CA PRO A 386 -19.00 20.03 6.21
C PRO A 386 -20.14 19.57 5.29
N ARG A 387 -19.90 18.57 4.42
CA ARG A 387 -20.86 18.12 3.39
C ARG A 387 -21.80 17.05 3.86
N PHE A 388 -21.29 16.12 4.68
CA PHE A 388 -22.00 14.88 5.02
C PHE A 388 -22.12 14.72 6.54
N PRO A 389 -23.31 14.88 7.12
CA PRO A 389 -23.54 14.56 8.53
C PRO A 389 -23.20 13.11 8.86
N VAL A 390 -23.47 12.19 7.94
CA VAL A 390 -23.18 10.77 8.03
C VAL A 390 -22.97 10.19 6.63
N ILE A 391 -22.12 9.16 6.54
CA ILE A 391 -21.99 8.27 5.40
C ILE A 391 -22.25 6.88 5.94
N GLU A 392 -23.35 6.28 5.56
CA GLU A 392 -23.76 4.95 6.06
C GLU A 392 -23.10 3.86 5.22
N VAL A 393 -22.35 2.96 5.84
CA VAL A 393 -21.93 1.70 5.21
C VAL A 393 -23.09 0.72 5.31
N VAL A 394 -23.70 0.39 4.16
CA VAL A 394 -24.96 -0.37 4.09
C VAL A 394 -24.78 -1.83 3.72
N GLY A 395 -23.55 -2.28 3.49
CA GLY A 395 -23.24 -3.67 3.17
C GLY A 395 -21.81 -4.05 3.55
N PRO A 396 -21.46 -5.34 3.52
CA PRO A 396 -20.12 -5.80 3.83
C PRO A 396 -19.12 -5.35 2.75
N PRO A 397 -17.88 -4.99 3.13
CA PRO A 397 -16.84 -4.69 2.16
C PRO A 397 -16.42 -5.95 1.41
N LYS A 398 -16.17 -5.84 0.10
CA LYS A 398 -15.44 -6.86 -0.65
C LYS A 398 -13.95 -6.53 -0.61
N ARG A 399 -13.13 -7.50 -0.22
CA ARG A 399 -11.68 -7.32 -0.08
C ARG A 399 -10.91 -7.89 -1.26
N VAL A 400 -9.77 -7.28 -1.54
CA VAL A 400 -8.79 -7.79 -2.52
C VAL A 400 -8.27 -9.15 -2.05
N PHE A 401 -8.11 -10.09 -2.99
CA PHE A 401 -7.44 -11.37 -2.75
C PHE A 401 -5.93 -11.16 -2.89
N SER A 402 -5.29 -10.72 -1.82
CA SER A 402 -3.86 -10.44 -1.78
C SER A 402 -3.36 -10.42 -0.35
N ASN A 403 -2.17 -10.96 -0.11
CA ASN A 403 -1.44 -10.81 1.14
C ASN A 403 -0.49 -9.59 1.12
N PHE A 404 -0.34 -8.93 -0.04
CA PHE A 404 0.51 -7.76 -0.24
C PHE A 404 -0.30 -6.45 -0.14
N VAL A 405 -1.26 -6.26 -1.05
CA VAL A 405 -2.19 -5.12 -1.01
C VAL A 405 -3.39 -5.48 -0.12
N ARG A 406 -3.46 -4.85 1.04
CA ARG A 406 -4.62 -4.97 1.93
C ARG A 406 -5.66 -3.92 1.58
N GLY A 407 -6.65 -4.31 0.80
CA GLY A 407 -7.56 -3.36 0.20
C GLY A 407 -8.98 -3.88 -0.03
N TYR A 408 -9.73 -3.03 -0.73
CA TYR A 408 -11.15 -3.24 -1.01
C TYR A 408 -11.42 -3.08 -2.50
N THR A 409 -12.27 -3.97 -3.03
CA THR A 409 -12.79 -3.88 -4.40
C THR A 409 -14.18 -3.23 -4.43
N GLU A 410 -14.91 -3.22 -3.30
CA GLU A 410 -16.23 -2.62 -3.17
C GLU A 410 -16.51 -2.26 -1.71
N LEU A 411 -17.13 -1.11 -1.49
CA LEU A 411 -17.72 -0.71 -0.20
C LEU A 411 -19.05 -0.01 -0.47
N PRO A 412 -20.21 -0.71 -0.30
CA PRO A 412 -21.51 -0.11 -0.53
C PRO A 412 -21.86 0.88 0.56
N VAL A 413 -22.17 2.11 0.16
CA VAL A 413 -22.52 3.19 1.07
C VAL A 413 -23.78 3.91 0.61
N ARG A 414 -24.41 4.65 1.54
CA ARG A 414 -25.51 5.59 1.29
C ARG A 414 -25.23 6.89 2.01
N ILE A 415 -25.51 8.00 1.35
CA ILE A 415 -25.48 9.34 1.95
C ILE A 415 -26.92 9.81 2.04
N PRO A 416 -27.50 9.95 3.25
CA PRO A 416 -28.82 10.51 3.44
C PRO A 416 -28.92 11.96 2.90
N GLY A 417 -30.12 12.35 2.43
CA GLY A 417 -30.42 13.67 1.89
C GLY A 417 -30.41 14.76 2.93
#